data_79a3459da58576e3d88b9d9dd5d3c1c0
#
_entry.id   79a3459da58576e3d88b9d9dd5d3c1c0
#
_cell.length_a   1.000
_cell.length_b   1.000
_cell.length_c   1.000
_cell.angle_alpha   90.00
_cell.angle_beta   90.00
_cell.angle_gamma   90.00
#
_symmetry.space_group_name_H-M   'P 1'
#
loop_
_entity.id
_entity.type
_entity.pdbx_description
1 polymer ?
#
loop_
_entity_poly.entity_id
_entity_poly.type
_entity_poly.pdbx_seq_one_letter_code
_entity_poly.pdbx_strand_id
1 'polypeptide(L)'
;MDLATRKMVYYGLVGLLIAGSTIALFQASPVQFLPKDGTLSIYLADIQPDIQGNQVISFGPLLSPISQTPQTLSASLLSLNVTIDSVTIHSNGDLNDAGMTMNTKFTFDVMKPFDVSPLISNAKVPVENVTMVSLHVGSATAAVQGLVGLQPVKVPSDELKIPVSPAVHIKAQMSSSIVISGTAHVVFAGASIILTPVLHVEKTTGPR
;
A
#
# COMPACT_ATOMS: atom_id res chain seq x y z
N MET A 1 -67.71 -36.67 -7.76
CA MET A 1 -66.74 -35.50 -7.81
C MET A 1 -66.53 -35.23 -9.28
N ASP A 2 -66.99 -34.05 -9.74
CA ASP A 2 -67.04 -33.71 -11.14
C ASP A 2 -65.62 -33.48 -11.70
N LEU A 3 -65.40 -33.76 -12.97
CA LEU A 3 -64.06 -33.66 -13.63
C LEU A 3 -63.49 -32.24 -13.55
N ALA A 4 -64.36 -31.23 -13.53
CA ALA A 4 -63.98 -29.83 -13.39
C ALA A 4 -63.39 -29.55 -12.00
N THR A 5 -63.98 -30.09 -10.95
CA THR A 5 -63.55 -29.97 -9.55
C THR A 5 -62.17 -30.62 -9.34
N ARG A 6 -61.93 -31.80 -9.95
CA ARG A 6 -60.61 -32.45 -9.91
C ARG A 6 -59.52 -31.64 -10.55
N LYS A 7 -59.76 -31.02 -11.71
CA LYS A 7 -58.78 -30.16 -12.38
C LYS A 7 -58.47 -28.93 -11.55
N MET A 8 -59.50 -28.30 -10.94
CA MET A 8 -59.31 -27.07 -10.13
C MET A 8 -58.49 -27.36 -8.87
N VAL A 9 -58.70 -28.50 -8.20
CA VAL A 9 -57.89 -28.92 -7.05
C VAL A 9 -56.44 -29.22 -7.46
N TYR A 10 -56.24 -29.84 -8.63
CA TYR A 10 -54.93 -30.18 -9.11
C TYR A 10 -54.09 -28.92 -9.44
N TYR A 11 -54.67 -27.95 -10.13
CA TYR A 11 -53.99 -26.68 -10.45
C TYR A 11 -53.75 -25.83 -9.19
N GLY A 12 -54.66 -25.83 -8.22
CA GLY A 12 -54.47 -25.19 -6.94
C GLY A 12 -53.32 -25.79 -6.14
N LEU A 13 -53.18 -27.12 -6.12
CA LEU A 13 -52.13 -27.82 -5.39
C LEU A 13 -50.73 -27.61 -6.06
N VAL A 14 -50.69 -27.63 -7.38
CA VAL A 14 -49.48 -27.31 -8.15
C VAL A 14 -49.03 -25.83 -7.94
N GLY A 15 -49.98 -24.89 -7.95
CA GLY A 15 -49.69 -23.47 -7.68
C GLY A 15 -49.14 -23.26 -6.26
N LEU A 16 -49.69 -23.95 -5.28
CA LEU A 16 -49.23 -23.89 -3.89
C LEU A 16 -47.85 -24.50 -3.69
N LEU A 17 -47.51 -25.58 -4.42
CA LEU A 17 -46.21 -26.21 -4.43
C LEU A 17 -45.14 -25.28 -5.05
N ILE A 18 -45.47 -24.62 -6.15
CA ILE A 18 -44.53 -23.67 -6.81
C ILE A 18 -44.30 -22.44 -5.91
N ALA A 19 -45.37 -21.88 -5.33
CA ALA A 19 -45.24 -20.73 -4.42
C ALA A 19 -44.49 -21.10 -3.15
N GLY A 20 -44.74 -22.29 -2.57
CA GLY A 20 -44.05 -22.76 -1.38
C GLY A 20 -42.55 -23.02 -1.63
N SER A 21 -42.19 -23.58 -2.80
CA SER A 21 -40.78 -23.82 -3.14
C SER A 21 -40.00 -22.54 -3.38
N THR A 22 -40.61 -21.52 -3.99
CA THR A 22 -39.93 -20.21 -4.18
C THR A 22 -39.70 -19.50 -2.85
N ILE A 23 -40.66 -19.52 -1.93
CA ILE A 23 -40.50 -18.94 -0.59
C ILE A 23 -39.43 -19.70 0.20
N ALA A 24 -39.38 -21.02 0.13
CA ALA A 24 -38.37 -21.83 0.81
C ALA A 24 -36.97 -21.58 0.26
N LEU A 25 -36.80 -21.37 -1.06
CA LEU A 25 -35.53 -20.99 -1.69
C LEU A 25 -35.07 -19.62 -1.23
N PHE A 26 -35.95 -18.67 -1.10
CA PHE A 26 -35.59 -17.31 -0.59
C PHE A 26 -35.25 -17.34 0.91
N GLN A 27 -35.85 -18.23 1.70
CA GLN A 27 -35.50 -18.36 3.12
C GLN A 27 -34.25 -19.19 3.38
N ALA A 28 -34.00 -20.22 2.56
CA ALA A 28 -32.86 -21.12 2.70
C ALA A 28 -31.53 -20.51 2.16
N SER A 29 -31.63 -19.54 1.26
CA SER A 29 -30.51 -18.79 0.77
C SER A 29 -30.77 -17.31 1.03
N PRO A 30 -30.32 -16.76 2.15
CA PRO A 30 -30.30 -15.31 2.29
C PRO A 30 -29.39 -14.79 1.18
N VAL A 31 -29.99 -14.35 0.07
CA VAL A 31 -29.27 -13.76 -1.04
C VAL A 31 -28.65 -12.48 -0.48
N GLN A 32 -27.41 -12.59 -0.05
CA GLN A 32 -26.65 -11.44 0.40
C GLN A 32 -26.24 -10.63 -0.84
N PHE A 33 -27.18 -9.87 -1.39
CA PHE A 33 -26.94 -8.97 -2.52
C PHE A 33 -26.14 -7.72 -2.12
N LEU A 34 -25.91 -7.51 -0.84
CA LEU A 34 -25.13 -6.39 -0.37
C LEU A 34 -23.65 -6.74 -0.47
N PRO A 35 -22.83 -6.01 -1.23
CA PRO A 35 -21.38 -6.16 -1.18
C PRO A 35 -20.93 -6.00 0.27
N LYS A 36 -20.18 -6.99 0.73
CA LYS A 36 -19.61 -7.00 2.10
C LYS A 36 -18.34 -6.13 2.19
N ASP A 37 -17.89 -5.59 1.06
CA ASP A 37 -16.62 -4.90 0.95
C ASP A 37 -16.83 -3.39 0.93
N GLY A 38 -15.89 -2.67 1.55
CA GLY A 38 -15.68 -1.25 1.36
C GLY A 38 -14.53 -1.01 0.40
N THR A 39 -14.23 0.26 0.13
CA THR A 39 -13.07 0.65 -0.68
C THR A 39 -12.06 1.34 0.21
N LEU A 40 -10.80 0.93 0.16
CA LEU A 40 -9.70 1.60 0.83
C LEU A 40 -8.73 2.17 -0.20
N SER A 41 -8.45 3.47 -0.08
CA SER A 41 -7.48 4.19 -0.89
C SER A 41 -6.29 4.60 -0.03
N ILE A 42 -5.07 4.32 -0.48
CA ILE A 42 -3.84 4.66 0.22
C ILE A 42 -3.08 5.69 -0.62
N TYR A 43 -2.81 6.83 -0.02
CA TYR A 43 -2.11 7.96 -0.62
C TYR A 43 -0.76 8.17 0.06
N LEU A 44 0.21 8.66 -0.71
CA LEU A 44 1.49 9.12 -0.20
C LEU A 44 1.48 10.64 -0.13
N ALA A 45 1.68 11.20 1.06
CA ALA A 45 1.98 12.61 1.21
C ALA A 45 3.48 12.85 1.00
N ASP A 46 3.90 14.08 1.18
CA ASP A 46 5.29 14.47 1.00
C ASP A 46 6.21 13.73 1.97
N ILE A 47 7.27 13.14 1.44
CA ILE A 47 8.32 12.50 2.22
C ILE A 47 9.51 13.46 2.25
N GLN A 48 9.84 13.93 3.45
CA GLN A 48 10.94 14.87 3.64
C GLN A 48 12.29 14.14 3.58
N PRO A 49 13.20 14.48 2.66
CA PRO A 49 14.53 13.91 2.66
C PRO A 49 15.36 14.51 3.82
N ASP A 50 15.94 13.64 4.64
CA ASP A 50 16.94 13.99 5.65
C ASP A 50 18.28 13.38 5.26
N ILE A 51 19.16 14.18 4.69
CA ILE A 51 20.46 13.76 4.19
C ILE A 51 21.48 14.00 5.28
N GLN A 52 21.92 12.94 5.95
CA GLN A 52 22.91 13.01 7.00
C GLN A 52 24.32 12.78 6.44
N GLY A 53 25.19 13.72 6.75
CA GLY A 53 26.63 13.60 6.56
C GLY A 53 27.20 14.44 5.43
N ASN A 54 28.26 15.19 5.74
CA ASN A 54 29.23 15.68 4.74
C ASN A 54 29.98 14.46 4.22
N GLN A 55 29.59 13.94 3.06
CA GLN A 55 30.14 12.68 2.58
C GLN A 55 31.33 12.93 1.69
N VAL A 56 32.45 12.46 2.20
CA VAL A 56 33.64 12.23 1.40
C VAL A 56 33.50 10.87 0.75
N ILE A 57 33.11 10.82 -0.51
CA ILE A 57 33.21 9.58 -1.28
C ILE A 57 34.68 9.39 -1.61
N SER A 58 35.35 8.51 -0.86
CA SER A 58 36.72 8.11 -1.13
C SER A 58 36.70 7.07 -2.25
N PHE A 59 36.96 7.48 -3.47
CA PHE A 59 37.28 6.55 -4.54
C PHE A 59 38.66 5.97 -4.24
N GLY A 60 38.76 4.65 -4.14
CA GLY A 60 40.05 3.97 -4.02
C GLY A 60 40.97 4.35 -5.19
N PRO A 61 42.30 4.24 -5.01
CA PRO A 61 43.25 4.74 -5.98
C PRO A 61 43.12 3.97 -7.30
N LEU A 62 42.60 4.65 -8.32
CA LEU A 62 42.87 4.27 -9.71
C LEU A 62 44.36 4.51 -9.92
N LEU A 63 45.10 3.43 -10.13
CA LEU A 63 46.54 3.32 -10.39
C LEU A 63 47.10 4.50 -11.17
N SER A 64 47.67 5.48 -10.45
CA SER A 64 48.68 6.40 -10.97
C SER A 64 49.43 7.09 -9.82
N PRO A 65 50.76 7.04 -9.77
CA PRO A 65 51.55 7.63 -8.70
C PRO A 65 51.80 9.10 -8.97
N ILE A 66 50.76 9.92 -8.78
CA ILE A 66 50.95 11.38 -8.72
C ILE A 66 50.26 11.81 -7.43
N SER A 67 51.01 12.45 -6.56
CA SER A 67 50.55 13.07 -5.32
C SER A 67 49.29 13.91 -5.57
N GLN A 68 48.13 13.31 -5.38
CA GLN A 68 46.87 14.02 -5.34
C GLN A 68 46.39 14.04 -3.91
N THR A 69 46.35 15.24 -3.34
CA THR A 69 45.55 15.54 -2.16
C THR A 69 44.17 14.90 -2.35
N PRO A 70 43.62 14.16 -1.36
CA PRO A 70 42.29 13.63 -1.47
C PRO A 70 41.31 14.78 -1.74
N GLN A 71 40.75 14.81 -2.93
CA GLN A 71 39.70 15.75 -3.23
C GLN A 71 38.44 15.26 -2.55
N THR A 72 38.03 15.97 -1.53
CA THR A 72 36.74 15.78 -0.88
C THR A 72 35.65 16.31 -1.80
N LEU A 73 35.10 15.44 -2.64
CA LEU A 73 33.90 15.77 -3.40
C LEU A 73 32.72 15.70 -2.45
N SER A 74 32.06 16.80 -2.17
CA SER A 74 30.74 16.82 -1.54
C SER A 74 29.77 16.16 -2.50
N ALA A 75 29.39 14.91 -2.22
CA ALA A 75 28.39 14.22 -3.03
C ALA A 75 27.02 14.85 -2.80
N SER A 76 26.49 15.52 -3.81
CA SER A 76 25.13 16.05 -3.78
C SER A 76 24.19 15.04 -4.42
N LEU A 77 23.12 14.69 -3.71
CA LEU A 77 22.06 13.83 -4.21
C LEU A 77 21.15 14.66 -5.13
N LEU A 78 21.04 14.25 -6.39
CA LEU A 78 20.25 14.95 -7.41
C LEU A 78 18.82 14.39 -7.53
N SER A 79 18.66 13.07 -7.35
CA SER A 79 17.36 12.40 -7.28
C SER A 79 17.47 11.12 -6.45
N LEU A 80 16.37 10.71 -5.87
CA LEU A 80 16.24 9.46 -5.11
C LEU A 80 14.92 8.81 -5.45
N ASN A 81 14.96 7.86 -6.39
CA ASN A 81 13.78 7.15 -6.85
C ASN A 81 13.56 5.90 -6.00
N VAL A 82 12.37 5.76 -5.45
CA VAL A 82 11.92 4.61 -4.68
C VAL A 82 10.73 3.97 -5.39
N THR A 83 10.76 2.65 -5.55
CA THR A 83 9.67 1.88 -6.15
C THR A 83 9.02 1.01 -5.09
N ILE A 84 7.71 1.17 -4.91
CA ILE A 84 6.85 0.32 -4.08
C ILE A 84 6.21 -0.71 -5.00
N ASP A 85 6.39 -2.01 -4.70
CA ASP A 85 5.88 -3.12 -5.50
C ASP A 85 4.56 -3.67 -4.97
N SER A 86 4.34 -3.61 -3.67
CA SER A 86 3.09 -4.06 -3.05
C SER A 86 2.76 -3.31 -1.78
N VAL A 87 1.49 -3.36 -1.45
CA VAL A 87 0.92 -2.83 -0.20
C VAL A 87 0.16 -3.95 0.48
N THR A 88 0.45 -4.22 1.75
CA THR A 88 -0.27 -5.20 2.57
C THR A 88 -1.03 -4.47 3.67
N ILE A 89 -2.31 -4.82 3.82
CA ILE A 89 -3.19 -4.28 4.84
C ILE A 89 -3.39 -5.35 5.90
N HIS A 90 -3.20 -5.00 7.15
CA HIS A 90 -3.42 -5.88 8.29
C HIS A 90 -4.59 -5.38 9.13
N SER A 91 -5.44 -6.30 9.54
CA SER A 91 -6.58 -6.04 10.39
C SER A 91 -6.36 -6.56 11.81
N ASN A 92 -7.04 -5.95 12.77
CA ASN A 92 -7.15 -6.42 14.16
C ASN A 92 -5.83 -6.59 14.95
N GLY A 93 -4.72 -6.03 14.47
CA GLY A 93 -3.44 -6.03 15.18
C GLY A 93 -2.80 -7.40 15.36
N ASP A 94 -3.29 -8.43 14.69
CA ASP A 94 -2.70 -9.76 14.73
C ASP A 94 -1.42 -9.78 13.89
N LEU A 95 -0.27 -9.89 14.55
CA LEU A 95 1.05 -9.97 13.90
C LEU A 95 1.23 -11.23 13.06
N ASN A 96 0.36 -12.23 13.24
CA ASN A 96 0.32 -13.46 12.46
C ASN A 96 -0.69 -13.42 11.31
N ASP A 97 -1.46 -12.33 11.18
CA ASP A 97 -2.34 -12.15 10.04
C ASP A 97 -1.50 -11.92 8.79
N ALA A 98 -1.64 -12.80 7.81
CA ALA A 98 -0.97 -12.67 6.52
C ALA A 98 -1.34 -11.36 5.79
N GLY A 99 -2.42 -10.72 6.23
CA GLY A 99 -2.93 -9.49 5.66
C GLY A 99 -3.45 -9.67 4.22
N MET A 100 -4.03 -8.60 3.70
CA MET A 100 -4.45 -8.53 2.30
C MET A 100 -3.38 -7.80 1.49
N THR A 101 -2.65 -8.51 0.63
CA THR A 101 -1.61 -7.93 -0.22
C THR A 101 -2.16 -7.50 -1.57
N MET A 102 -1.84 -6.28 -1.96
CA MET A 102 -2.18 -5.67 -3.24
C MET A 102 -0.90 -5.37 -3.99
N ASN A 103 -0.75 -5.97 -5.18
CA ASN A 103 0.37 -5.64 -6.05
C ASN A 103 0.16 -4.22 -6.62
N THR A 104 1.19 -3.42 -6.55
CA THR A 104 1.25 -2.09 -7.15
C THR A 104 2.63 -1.89 -7.76
N LYS A 105 2.77 -0.91 -8.63
CA LYS A 105 4.09 -0.48 -9.09
C LYS A 105 4.10 1.03 -9.11
N PHE A 106 4.48 1.60 -7.99
CA PHE A 106 4.50 3.03 -7.80
C PHE A 106 5.93 3.51 -7.55
N THR A 107 6.45 4.36 -8.44
CA THR A 107 7.80 4.94 -8.33
C THR A 107 7.69 6.44 -8.11
N PHE A 108 8.43 6.97 -7.17
CA PHE A 108 8.49 8.40 -6.87
C PHE A 108 9.91 8.85 -6.55
N ASP A 109 10.17 10.13 -6.75
CA ASP A 109 11.44 10.77 -6.39
C ASP A 109 11.28 11.48 -5.05
N VAL A 110 11.96 10.98 -4.03
CA VAL A 110 11.93 11.53 -2.66
C VAL A 110 12.42 12.97 -2.60
N MET A 111 13.26 13.39 -3.57
CA MET A 111 13.80 14.75 -3.63
C MET A 111 12.82 15.77 -4.21
N LYS A 112 11.66 15.29 -4.72
CA LYS A 112 10.64 16.15 -5.33
C LYS A 112 9.37 16.11 -4.50
N PRO A 113 8.93 17.25 -3.96
CA PRO A 113 7.66 17.33 -3.27
C PRO A 113 6.51 17.03 -4.24
N PHE A 114 5.43 16.47 -3.70
CA PHE A 114 4.21 16.25 -4.46
C PHE A 114 3.31 17.48 -4.40
N ASP A 115 2.85 17.97 -5.54
CA ASP A 115 1.80 19.01 -5.60
C ASP A 115 0.47 18.48 -5.07
N VAL A 116 0.20 17.20 -5.29
CA VAL A 116 -0.99 16.47 -4.81
C VAL A 116 -0.55 15.08 -4.38
N SER A 117 -1.05 14.62 -3.23
CA SER A 117 -0.75 13.29 -2.72
C SER A 117 -1.15 12.20 -3.72
N PRO A 118 -0.21 11.49 -4.34
CA PRO A 118 -0.50 10.45 -5.31
C PRO A 118 -1.14 9.24 -4.64
N LEU A 119 -2.03 8.58 -5.40
CA LEU A 119 -2.64 7.31 -5.01
C LEU A 119 -1.65 6.17 -5.25
N ILE A 120 -1.26 5.47 -4.17
CA ILE A 120 -0.41 4.28 -4.26
C ILE A 120 -1.24 3.05 -4.59
N SER A 121 -2.36 2.87 -3.88
CA SER A 121 -3.20 1.69 -4.00
C SER A 121 -4.66 2.00 -3.73
N ASN A 122 -5.54 1.27 -4.42
CA ASN A 122 -6.98 1.31 -4.22
C ASN A 122 -7.53 -0.11 -4.36
N ALA A 123 -8.20 -0.60 -3.32
CA ALA A 123 -8.74 -1.95 -3.31
C ALA A 123 -10.08 -2.04 -2.60
N LYS A 124 -10.83 -3.09 -2.95
CA LYS A 124 -11.96 -3.55 -2.16
C LYS A 124 -11.44 -4.36 -0.99
N VAL A 125 -11.80 -3.96 0.20
CA VAL A 125 -11.37 -4.56 1.46
C VAL A 125 -12.59 -5.03 2.23
N PRO A 126 -12.57 -6.22 2.86
CA PRO A 126 -13.65 -6.67 3.71
C PRO A 126 -13.97 -5.66 4.82
N VAL A 127 -15.18 -5.77 5.37
CA VAL A 127 -15.58 -4.94 6.53
C VAL A 127 -14.76 -5.35 7.74
N GLU A 128 -13.77 -4.52 8.08
CA GLU A 128 -12.81 -4.78 9.16
C GLU A 128 -12.17 -3.49 9.66
N ASN A 129 -11.32 -3.63 10.69
CA ASN A 129 -10.53 -2.54 11.23
C ASN A 129 -9.10 -2.66 10.74
N VAL A 130 -8.65 -1.71 9.94
CA VAL A 130 -7.26 -1.64 9.50
C VAL A 130 -6.41 -1.01 10.59
N THR A 131 -5.43 -1.76 11.08
CA THR A 131 -4.55 -1.36 12.19
C THR A 131 -3.10 -1.16 11.77
N MET A 132 -2.70 -1.71 10.61
CA MET A 132 -1.35 -1.55 10.07
C MET A 132 -1.37 -1.63 8.55
N VAL A 133 -0.50 -0.85 7.92
CA VAL A 133 -0.20 -0.90 6.48
C VAL A 133 1.28 -1.21 6.34
N SER A 134 1.61 -2.21 5.53
CA SER A 134 2.99 -2.52 5.14
C SER A 134 3.22 -2.14 3.68
N LEU A 135 4.28 -1.39 3.40
CA LEU A 135 4.73 -1.08 2.04
C LEU A 135 5.97 -1.90 1.72
N HIS A 136 5.94 -2.65 0.62
CA HIS A 136 7.09 -3.40 0.15
C HIS A 136 7.88 -2.58 -0.87
N VAL A 137 9.17 -2.35 -0.57
CA VAL A 137 10.10 -1.61 -1.43
C VAL A 137 10.83 -2.59 -2.35
N GLY A 138 10.48 -2.57 -3.62
CA GLY A 138 11.09 -3.44 -4.62
C GLY A 138 12.46 -2.95 -5.07
N SER A 139 12.67 -1.64 -5.15
CA SER A 139 13.96 -1.05 -5.53
C SER A 139 14.09 0.41 -5.12
N ALA A 140 15.33 0.84 -4.91
CA ALA A 140 15.67 2.25 -4.76
C ALA A 140 16.96 2.58 -5.53
N THR A 141 16.97 3.73 -6.22
CA THR A 141 18.11 4.21 -7.00
C THR A 141 18.30 5.69 -6.82
N ALA A 142 19.54 6.15 -6.88
CA ALA A 142 19.90 7.56 -6.71
C ALA A 142 20.79 8.09 -7.84
N ALA A 143 20.56 9.33 -8.26
CA ALA A 143 21.51 10.07 -9.05
C ALA A 143 22.34 10.96 -8.12
N VAL A 144 23.66 10.83 -8.23
CA VAL A 144 24.62 11.55 -7.40
C VAL A 144 25.49 12.44 -8.29
N GLN A 145 25.69 13.68 -7.88
CA GLN A 145 26.53 14.61 -8.63
C GLN A 145 27.97 14.07 -8.74
N GLY A 146 28.51 14.08 -9.95
CA GLY A 146 29.86 13.59 -10.22
C GLY A 146 29.97 12.09 -10.48
N LEU A 147 28.89 11.31 -10.32
CA LEU A 147 28.82 9.91 -10.71
C LEU A 147 28.03 9.72 -12.01
N VAL A 148 28.50 8.80 -12.84
CA VAL A 148 27.80 8.44 -14.08
C VAL A 148 26.78 7.33 -13.78
N GLY A 149 25.54 7.55 -14.20
CA GLY A 149 24.45 6.59 -14.05
C GLY A 149 23.77 6.61 -12.66
N LEU A 150 22.73 5.78 -12.54
CA LEU A 150 21.98 5.61 -11.29
C LEU A 150 22.74 4.65 -10.38
N GLN A 151 22.90 5.03 -9.14
CA GLN A 151 23.53 4.23 -8.10
C GLN A 151 22.46 3.42 -7.36
N PRO A 152 22.67 2.13 -7.08
CA PRO A 152 21.76 1.35 -6.26
C PRO A 152 21.75 1.88 -4.82
N VAL A 153 20.56 2.00 -4.25
CA VAL A 153 20.35 2.42 -2.86
C VAL A 153 19.92 1.22 -2.04
N LYS A 154 20.61 0.98 -0.95
CA LYS A 154 20.28 -0.10 -0.03
C LYS A 154 19.17 0.37 0.92
N VAL A 155 18.05 -0.34 0.93
CA VAL A 155 16.98 -0.19 1.92
C VAL A 155 17.13 -1.36 2.91
N PRO A 156 17.44 -1.11 4.19
CA PRO A 156 17.72 -2.19 5.16
C PRO A 156 16.52 -3.11 5.43
N SER A 157 15.31 -2.59 5.29
CA SER A 157 14.08 -3.36 5.39
C SER A 157 13.29 -3.22 4.09
N ASP A 158 13.06 -4.34 3.42
CA ASP A 158 12.23 -4.36 2.21
C ASP A 158 10.75 -4.12 2.53
N GLU A 159 10.36 -4.25 3.80
CA GLU A 159 9.00 -4.04 4.29
C GLU A 159 8.96 -2.91 5.32
N LEU A 160 8.16 -1.87 5.02
CA LEU A 160 7.97 -0.71 5.86
C LEU A 160 6.62 -0.82 6.57
N LYS A 161 6.62 -1.15 7.86
CA LYS A 161 5.42 -1.31 8.69
C LYS A 161 4.97 0.01 9.28
N ILE A 162 3.74 0.41 8.99
CA ILE A 162 3.16 1.70 9.37
C ILE A 162 1.92 1.42 10.23
N PRO A 163 1.98 1.65 11.54
CA PRO A 163 0.82 1.49 12.40
C PRO A 163 -0.24 2.55 12.10
N VAL A 164 -1.50 2.11 12.04
CA VAL A 164 -2.66 2.97 11.82
C VAL A 164 -3.37 3.19 13.15
N SER A 165 -3.17 4.37 13.76
CA SER A 165 -3.79 4.73 15.03
C SER A 165 -4.41 6.13 14.94
N PRO A 166 -5.73 6.27 15.20
CA PRO A 166 -6.70 5.19 15.46
C PRO A 166 -6.94 4.29 14.25
N ALA A 167 -7.36 3.04 14.48
CA ALA A 167 -7.69 2.08 13.42
C ALA A 167 -8.75 2.66 12.46
N VAL A 168 -8.61 2.36 11.18
CA VAL A 168 -9.59 2.77 10.17
C VAL A 168 -10.65 1.70 10.00
N HIS A 169 -11.91 2.06 10.27
CA HIS A 169 -13.05 1.17 10.09
C HIS A 169 -13.48 1.15 8.62
N ILE A 170 -13.43 -0.03 8.02
CA ILE A 170 -13.97 -0.26 6.68
C ILE A 170 -15.43 -0.67 6.81
N LYS A 171 -16.34 0.09 6.21
CA LYS A 171 -17.78 -0.23 6.15
C LYS A 171 -18.18 -0.62 4.72
N ALA A 172 -19.14 -1.54 4.63
CA ALA A 172 -19.66 -1.98 3.33
C ALA A 172 -20.14 -0.79 2.48
N GLN A 173 -19.79 -0.80 1.19
CA GLN A 173 -20.18 0.22 0.20
C GLN A 173 -19.67 1.64 0.48
N MET A 174 -18.79 1.81 1.45
CA MET A 174 -18.21 3.10 1.79
C MET A 174 -16.73 3.15 1.42
N SER A 175 -16.24 4.38 1.18
CA SER A 175 -14.84 4.63 0.89
C SER A 175 -14.13 5.15 2.13
N SER A 176 -12.97 4.60 2.41
CA SER A 176 -12.03 5.07 3.42
C SER A 176 -10.69 5.42 2.77
N SER A 177 -9.93 6.32 3.38
CA SER A 177 -8.59 6.63 2.89
C SER A 177 -7.58 6.76 4.01
N ILE A 178 -6.33 6.43 3.70
CA ILE A 178 -5.16 6.58 4.55
C ILE A 178 -4.15 7.40 3.78
N VAL A 179 -3.65 8.47 4.40
CA VAL A 179 -2.56 9.29 3.87
C VAL A 179 -1.33 9.01 4.71
N ILE A 180 -0.24 8.58 4.06
CA ILE A 180 1.03 8.23 4.67
C ILE A 180 2.02 9.34 4.35
N SER A 181 2.74 9.81 5.37
CA SER A 181 3.83 10.77 5.23
C SER A 181 5.05 10.30 6.03
N GLY A 182 6.17 11.03 5.94
CA GLY A 182 7.32 10.68 6.74
C GLY A 182 8.61 11.36 6.36
N THR A 183 9.71 10.79 6.85
CA THR A 183 11.07 11.26 6.60
C THR A 183 11.90 10.13 6.02
N ALA A 184 12.68 10.43 5.00
CA ALA A 184 13.62 9.52 4.37
C ALA A 184 15.05 9.88 4.81
N HIS A 185 15.59 9.14 5.78
CA HIS A 185 16.98 9.31 6.21
C HIS A 185 17.92 8.67 5.19
N VAL A 186 18.77 9.49 4.59
CA VAL A 186 19.76 9.04 3.60
C VAL A 186 21.15 9.17 4.20
N VAL A 187 21.86 8.05 4.26
CA VAL A 187 23.22 7.98 4.76
C VAL A 187 24.13 7.43 3.66
N PHE A 188 25.22 8.12 3.43
CA PHE A 188 26.28 7.62 2.57
C PHE A 188 27.30 6.85 3.43
N ALA A 189 27.52 5.61 3.19
CA ALA A 189 28.45 4.76 3.91
C ALA A 189 29.54 4.25 2.95
N GLY A 190 30.60 5.05 2.80
CA GLY A 190 31.64 4.78 1.80
C GLY A 190 31.09 4.87 0.37
N ALA A 191 31.13 3.75 -0.38
CA ALA A 191 30.56 3.66 -1.73
C ALA A 191 29.08 3.28 -1.76
N SER A 192 28.44 3.09 -0.62
CA SER A 192 27.04 2.65 -0.51
C SER A 192 26.15 3.81 -0.07
N ILE A 193 24.95 3.88 -0.65
CA ILE A 193 23.89 4.78 -0.23
C ILE A 193 22.86 3.93 0.51
N ILE A 194 22.51 4.34 1.73
CA ILE A 194 21.54 3.65 2.57
C ILE A 194 20.35 4.58 2.79
N LEU A 195 19.14 4.07 2.53
CA LEU A 195 17.90 4.76 2.78
C LEU A 195 17.15 4.08 3.91
N THR A 196 16.84 4.82 4.96
CA THR A 196 16.02 4.36 6.08
C THR A 196 14.79 5.25 6.20
N PRO A 197 13.66 4.89 5.57
CA PRO A 197 12.44 5.67 5.68
C PRO A 197 11.75 5.43 7.02
N VAL A 198 11.26 6.52 7.62
CA VAL A 198 10.41 6.51 8.81
C VAL A 198 9.06 7.08 8.42
N LEU A 199 8.07 6.19 8.27
CA LEU A 199 6.73 6.54 7.79
C LEU A 199 5.70 6.48 8.92
N HIS A 200 4.68 7.33 8.81
CA HIS A 200 3.54 7.35 9.73
C HIS A 200 2.27 7.74 8.99
N VAL A 201 1.12 7.45 9.60
CA VAL A 201 -0.16 7.90 9.08
C VAL A 201 -0.38 9.35 9.48
N GLU A 202 -0.49 10.22 8.49
CA GLU A 202 -0.78 11.64 8.69
C GLU A 202 -2.27 11.90 8.88
N LYS A 203 -3.09 11.25 8.04
CA LYS A 203 -4.54 11.46 8.02
C LYS A 203 -5.28 10.19 7.64
N THR A 204 -6.39 9.99 8.30
CA THR A 204 -7.36 8.96 7.93
C THR A 204 -8.72 9.59 7.65
N THR A 205 -9.41 9.07 6.66
CA THR A 205 -10.79 9.47 6.37
C THR A 205 -11.61 8.20 6.19
N GLY A 206 -12.77 8.15 6.81
CA GLY A 206 -13.65 7.00 6.71
C GLY A 206 -14.98 7.27 7.40
N PRO A 207 -15.94 6.38 7.26
CA PRO A 207 -17.21 6.49 7.94
C PRO A 207 -17.02 6.36 9.47
N ARG A 208 -17.59 7.27 10.21
CA ARG A 208 -17.69 7.25 11.67
C ARG A 208 -18.78 6.30 12.14
#